data_1d566f14ffb644d32966c0181e30d0af
#
_entry.id   1d566f14ffb644d32966c0181e30d0af
#
_cell.length_a   1.000
_cell.length_b   1.000
_cell.length_c   1.000
_cell.angle_alpha   90.00
_cell.angle_beta   90.00
_cell.angle_gamma   90.00
#
_symmetry.space_group_name_H-M   'P 1'
#
loop_
_entity.id
_entity.type
_entity.pdbx_description
1 polymer ?
#
loop_
_entity_poly.entity_id
_entity_poly.type
_entity_poly.pdbx_seq_one_letter_code
_entity_poly.pdbx_strand_id
1 'polypeptide(L)'
;MDHTQLLRAILPDVLIDNFDVARFEKTDLRFDIWLDEKKVQMREDKKNSSVISHGFGEYHTIQDFPIRGRATSLHVRKRKWLDKDTGEIFSYEWELSEYDETHLNAEFVAFLKEGD
;
A
#
# COMPACT_ATOMS: atom_id res chain seq x y z
N MET A 1 5.11 22.28 -6.27
CA MET A 1 5.32 20.89 -5.82
C MET A 1 3.97 20.26 -5.54
N ASP A 2 3.67 19.14 -6.17
CA ASP A 2 2.41 18.46 -5.89
C ASP A 2 2.54 17.56 -4.65
N HIS A 3 1.41 17.00 -4.22
CA HIS A 3 1.38 16.16 -3.03
C HIS A 3 2.25 14.91 -3.19
N THR A 4 2.34 14.36 -4.40
CA THR A 4 3.13 13.15 -4.66
C THR A 4 4.60 13.40 -4.44
N GLN A 5 5.12 14.53 -4.93
CA GLN A 5 6.52 14.89 -4.73
C GLN A 5 6.87 15.11 -3.27
N LEU A 6 5.98 15.76 -2.54
CA LEU A 6 6.17 15.99 -1.10
C LEU A 6 6.18 14.66 -0.35
N LEU A 7 5.24 13.77 -0.66
CA LEU A 7 5.15 12.47 0.00
C LEU A 7 6.33 11.57 -0.31
N ARG A 8 6.91 11.65 -1.53
CA ARG A 8 8.15 10.93 -1.85
C ARG A 8 9.31 11.31 -0.94
N ALA A 9 9.32 12.54 -0.45
CA ALA A 9 10.39 13.00 0.42
C ALA A 9 10.25 12.51 1.87
N ILE A 10 9.04 12.11 2.28
CA ILE A 10 8.75 11.79 3.69
C ILE A 10 8.28 10.36 3.93
N LEU A 11 7.73 9.69 2.93
CA LEU A 11 7.30 8.30 3.09
C LEU A 11 8.36 7.33 2.56
N PRO A 12 8.41 6.11 3.11
CA PRO A 12 9.32 5.08 2.59
C PRO A 12 9.08 4.78 1.11
N ASP A 13 10.15 4.47 0.39
CA ASP A 13 10.08 4.18 -1.05
C ASP A 13 9.11 3.05 -1.39
N VAL A 14 9.03 2.03 -0.54
CA VAL A 14 8.12 0.90 -0.78
C VAL A 14 6.68 1.36 -0.90
N LEU A 15 6.28 2.38 -0.15
CA LEU A 15 4.94 2.94 -0.21
C LEU A 15 4.72 3.73 -1.49
N ILE A 16 5.63 4.61 -1.79
CA ILE A 16 5.49 5.52 -2.94
C ILE A 16 5.62 4.77 -4.26
N ASP A 17 6.48 3.76 -4.31
CA ASP A 17 6.69 2.99 -5.54
C ASP A 17 5.53 2.04 -5.85
N ASN A 18 4.80 1.59 -4.84
CA ASN A 18 3.83 0.51 -4.99
C ASN A 18 2.39 0.88 -4.66
N PHE A 19 2.16 2.10 -4.20
CA PHE A 19 0.83 2.59 -3.84
C PHE A 19 0.58 3.94 -4.50
N ASP A 20 -0.67 4.14 -4.92
CA ASP A 20 -1.14 5.44 -5.39
C ASP A 20 -1.79 6.19 -4.24
N VAL A 21 -1.55 7.49 -4.17
CA VAL A 21 -2.22 8.34 -3.19
C VAL A 21 -3.64 8.61 -3.70
N ALA A 22 -4.61 7.92 -3.11
CA ALA A 22 -6.01 8.05 -3.52
C ALA A 22 -6.68 9.28 -2.90
N ARG A 23 -6.23 9.66 -1.72
CA ARG A 23 -6.82 10.79 -0.98
C ARG A 23 -5.83 11.30 0.05
N PHE A 24 -5.93 12.58 0.35
CA PHE A 24 -5.10 13.24 1.36
C PHE A 24 -5.96 14.25 2.09
N GLU A 25 -5.92 14.23 3.42
CA GLU A 25 -6.59 15.23 4.25
C GLU A 25 -5.64 15.76 5.29
N LYS A 26 -5.75 17.06 5.55
CA LYS A 26 -4.93 17.75 6.53
C LYS A 26 -5.80 18.60 7.43
N THR A 27 -5.59 18.45 8.73
CA THR A 27 -6.15 19.35 9.74
C THR A 27 -4.99 19.97 10.51
N ASP A 28 -5.28 20.81 11.50
CA ASP A 28 -4.24 21.41 12.33
C ASP A 28 -3.47 20.37 13.16
N LEU A 29 -4.10 19.23 13.45
CA LEU A 29 -3.56 18.20 14.34
C LEU A 29 -3.18 16.91 13.63
N ARG A 30 -3.68 16.69 12.42
CA ARG A 30 -3.56 15.39 11.76
C ARG A 30 -3.30 15.51 10.28
N PHE A 31 -2.57 14.50 9.76
CA PHE A 31 -2.57 14.12 8.36
C PHE A 31 -3.23 12.76 8.23
N ASP A 32 -4.12 12.62 7.25
CA ASP A 32 -4.67 11.33 6.85
C ASP A 32 -4.35 11.11 5.37
N ILE A 33 -3.72 9.99 5.06
CA ILE A 33 -3.29 9.66 3.70
C ILE A 33 -3.86 8.31 3.34
N TRP A 34 -4.62 8.24 2.24
CA TRP A 34 -5.20 7.00 1.73
C TRP A 34 -4.34 6.49 0.58
N LEU A 35 -3.89 5.24 0.70
CA LEU A 35 -2.97 4.62 -0.24
C LEU A 35 -3.61 3.34 -0.79
N ASP A 36 -3.74 3.28 -2.12
CA ASP A 36 -4.26 2.11 -2.82
C ASP A 36 -3.12 1.41 -3.55
N GLU A 37 -3.00 0.11 -3.37
CA GLU A 37 -1.97 -0.68 -4.06
C GLU A 37 -2.13 -0.56 -5.58
N LYS A 38 -1.02 -0.32 -6.27
CA LYS A 38 -1.00 -0.21 -7.73
C LYS A 38 -1.41 -1.52 -8.38
N LYS A 39 -1.94 -1.44 -9.61
CA LYS A 39 -2.33 -2.61 -10.39
C LYS A 39 -1.10 -3.21 -11.06
N VAL A 40 -0.32 -3.97 -10.30
CA VAL A 40 0.88 -4.65 -10.79
C VAL A 40 0.79 -6.12 -10.40
N GLN A 41 0.70 -7.00 -11.39
CA GLN A 41 0.71 -8.44 -11.16
C GLN A 41 2.11 -8.92 -10.80
N MET A 42 2.17 -9.90 -9.92
CA MET A 42 3.43 -10.56 -9.63
C MET A 42 3.94 -11.30 -10.87
N ARG A 43 5.25 -11.49 -10.94
CA ARG A 43 5.93 -11.99 -12.14
C ARG A 43 5.37 -13.29 -12.66
N GLU A 44 5.02 -14.21 -11.76
CA GLU A 44 4.47 -15.53 -12.10
C GLU A 44 3.11 -15.44 -12.79
N ASP A 45 2.35 -14.39 -12.48
CA ASP A 45 0.98 -14.25 -12.98
C ASP A 45 0.87 -13.30 -14.17
N LYS A 46 1.93 -12.60 -14.55
CA LYS A 46 1.88 -11.61 -15.64
C LYS A 46 1.46 -12.21 -16.99
N LYS A 47 1.74 -13.47 -17.20
CA LYS A 47 1.37 -14.18 -18.43
C LYS A 47 0.10 -15.02 -18.27
N ASN A 48 -0.48 -15.02 -17.07
CA ASN A 48 -1.67 -15.81 -16.77
C ASN A 48 -2.91 -14.95 -16.97
N SER A 49 -3.57 -15.12 -18.11
CA SER A 49 -4.78 -14.37 -18.46
C SER A 49 -5.97 -14.73 -17.58
N SER A 50 -5.88 -15.83 -16.81
CA SER A 50 -6.96 -16.22 -15.88
C SER A 50 -6.95 -15.39 -14.60
N VAL A 51 -5.86 -14.71 -14.28
CA VAL A 51 -5.76 -13.87 -13.10
C VAL A 51 -6.05 -12.42 -13.47
N ILE A 52 -7.14 -11.89 -12.92
CA ILE A 52 -7.60 -10.53 -13.23
C ILE A 52 -7.77 -9.72 -11.93
N SER A 53 -7.73 -8.40 -12.07
CA SER A 53 -7.99 -7.50 -10.94
C SER A 53 -9.44 -7.65 -10.48
N HIS A 54 -9.65 -7.66 -9.16
CA HIS A 54 -10.97 -7.87 -8.54
C HIS A 54 -11.22 -6.87 -7.40
N GLY A 55 -11.01 -5.59 -7.67
CA GLY A 55 -11.24 -4.55 -6.68
C GLY A 55 -10.17 -4.48 -5.60
N PHE A 56 -10.58 -4.05 -4.41
CA PHE A 56 -9.68 -3.84 -3.28
C PHE A 56 -10.22 -4.51 -2.02
N GLY A 57 -9.31 -4.82 -1.10
CA GLY A 57 -9.67 -5.17 0.27
C GLY A 57 -10.05 -3.92 1.06
N GLU A 58 -10.25 -4.09 2.35
CA GLU A 58 -10.56 -2.97 3.25
C GLU A 58 -9.30 -2.16 3.58
N TYR A 59 -9.50 -0.90 3.93
CA TYR A 59 -8.41 -0.07 4.44
C TYR A 59 -7.97 -0.52 5.82
N HIS A 60 -6.66 -0.60 6.00
CA HIS A 60 -6.02 -0.76 7.31
C HIS A 60 -5.43 0.57 7.70
N THR A 61 -5.73 1.04 8.91
CA THR A 61 -5.19 2.30 9.41
C THR A 61 -3.96 2.04 10.25
N ILE A 62 -2.85 2.66 9.85
CA ILE A 62 -1.56 2.52 10.51
C ILE A 62 -1.11 3.90 10.98
N GLN A 63 -0.80 4.02 12.25
CA GLN A 63 -0.23 5.25 12.80
C GLN A 63 1.25 5.29 12.45
N ASP A 64 1.69 6.40 11.87
CA ASP A 64 3.07 6.59 11.47
C ASP A 64 3.69 7.72 12.28
N PHE A 65 4.95 8.04 12.01
CA PHE A 65 5.63 9.12 12.67
C PHE A 65 4.95 10.46 12.38
N PRO A 66 4.91 11.37 13.36
CA PRO A 66 4.36 12.70 13.13
C PRO A 66 5.10 13.43 11.99
N ILE A 67 4.35 14.13 11.17
CA ILE A 67 4.89 14.95 10.10
C ILE A 67 4.59 16.40 10.45
N ARG A 68 5.64 17.20 10.61
CA ARG A 68 5.53 18.61 10.95
C ARG A 68 4.64 18.87 12.17
N GLY A 69 4.78 18.03 13.19
CA GLY A 69 4.03 18.14 14.43
C GLY A 69 2.59 17.65 14.38
N ARG A 70 2.15 17.08 13.24
CA ARG A 70 0.82 16.50 13.09
C ARG A 70 0.88 15.00 13.15
N ALA A 71 -0.04 14.38 13.88
CA ALA A 71 -0.19 12.93 13.88
C ALA A 71 -0.51 12.46 12.47
N THR A 72 0.12 11.39 12.02
CA THR A 72 -0.06 10.87 10.66
C THR A 72 -0.70 9.50 10.70
N SER A 73 -1.83 9.35 10.01
CA SER A 73 -2.48 8.06 9.82
C SER A 73 -2.42 7.67 8.35
N LEU A 74 -1.92 6.46 8.09
CA LEU A 74 -1.89 5.89 6.76
C LEU A 74 -3.05 4.89 6.66
N HIS A 75 -3.95 5.13 5.71
CA HIS A 75 -5.05 4.22 5.42
C HIS A 75 -4.67 3.47 4.15
N VAL A 76 -4.27 2.22 4.30
CA VAL A 76 -3.70 1.44 3.21
C VAL A 76 -4.58 0.25 2.88
N ARG A 77 -4.74 -0.04 1.60
CA ARG A 77 -5.46 -1.23 1.17
C ARG A 77 -4.75 -1.91 0.02
N LYS A 78 -4.86 -3.24 0.01
CA LYS A 78 -4.32 -4.07 -1.05
C LYS A 78 -5.36 -4.30 -2.13
N ARG A 79 -4.88 -4.47 -3.36
CA ARG A 79 -5.71 -4.89 -4.48
C ARG A 79 -6.03 -6.37 -4.35
N LYS A 80 -7.26 -6.73 -4.67
CA LYS A 80 -7.69 -8.12 -4.79
C LYS A 80 -7.54 -8.60 -6.22
N TRP A 81 -7.25 -9.87 -6.35
CA TRP A 81 -7.11 -10.56 -7.63
C TRP A 81 -8.01 -11.78 -7.64
N LEU A 82 -8.54 -12.12 -8.82
CA LEU A 82 -9.39 -13.30 -9.00
C LEU A 82 -8.71 -14.23 -10.00
N ASP A 83 -8.53 -15.48 -9.61
CA ASP A 83 -8.17 -16.54 -10.53
C ASP A 83 -9.47 -17.14 -11.07
N LYS A 84 -9.75 -16.90 -12.35
CA LYS A 84 -11.00 -17.35 -12.97
C LYS A 84 -11.08 -18.87 -13.11
N ASP A 85 -9.96 -19.55 -13.14
CA ASP A 85 -9.94 -21.02 -13.29
C ASP A 85 -10.33 -21.70 -11.98
N THR A 86 -9.98 -21.15 -10.85
CA THR A 86 -10.24 -21.75 -9.54
C THR A 86 -11.34 -21.03 -8.77
N GLY A 87 -11.66 -19.79 -9.13
CA GLY A 87 -12.59 -18.95 -8.39
C GLY A 87 -11.97 -18.33 -7.14
N GLU A 88 -10.68 -18.51 -6.93
CA GLU A 88 -9.99 -17.98 -5.75
C GLU A 88 -9.80 -16.48 -5.85
N ILE A 89 -10.11 -15.78 -4.75
CA ILE A 89 -9.83 -14.34 -4.60
C ILE A 89 -8.70 -14.20 -3.60
N PHE A 90 -7.66 -13.46 -3.99
CA PHE A 90 -6.45 -13.35 -3.18
C PHE A 90 -5.80 -11.98 -3.31
N SER A 91 -4.88 -11.69 -2.39
CA SER A 91 -3.98 -10.53 -2.45
C SER A 91 -2.55 -11.03 -2.45
N TYR A 92 -1.64 -10.30 -3.11
CA TYR A 92 -0.24 -10.69 -3.12
C TYR A 92 0.43 -10.40 -1.79
N GLU A 93 1.29 -11.31 -1.37
CA GLU A 93 2.22 -11.08 -0.27
C GLU A 93 3.42 -10.30 -0.82
N TRP A 94 3.94 -9.38 -0.03
CA TRP A 94 5.05 -8.55 -0.45
C TRP A 94 6.38 -9.14 -0.04
N GLU A 95 7.30 -9.22 -1.00
CA GLU A 95 8.70 -9.53 -0.75
C GLU A 95 9.43 -8.21 -0.46
N LEU A 96 9.94 -8.07 0.75
CA LEU A 96 10.56 -6.82 1.22
C LEU A 96 12.09 -6.85 1.20
N SER A 97 12.70 -7.88 0.61
CA SER A 97 14.17 -8.01 0.60
C SER A 97 14.88 -6.86 -0.13
N GLU A 98 14.19 -6.15 -1.02
CA GLU A 98 14.75 -5.01 -1.77
C GLU A 98 14.68 -3.69 -1.00
N TYR A 99 14.06 -3.68 0.17
CA TYR A 99 13.80 -2.46 0.93
C TYR A 99 14.38 -2.55 2.33
N ASP A 100 14.75 -1.40 2.87
CA ASP A 100 15.23 -1.31 4.25
C ASP A 100 14.04 -1.29 5.21
N GLU A 101 13.72 -2.45 5.77
CA GLU A 101 12.60 -2.62 6.69
C GLU A 101 12.77 -1.83 8.00
N THR A 102 13.98 -1.38 8.32
CA THR A 102 14.23 -0.65 9.57
C THR A 102 13.53 0.71 9.59
N HIS A 103 13.18 1.23 8.42
CA HIS A 103 12.46 2.51 8.29
C HIS A 103 10.94 2.33 8.22
N LEU A 104 10.45 1.09 8.33
CA LEU A 104 9.03 0.80 8.32
C LEU A 104 8.55 0.46 9.72
N ASN A 105 7.34 0.88 10.05
CA ASN A 105 6.75 0.46 11.29
C ASN A 105 6.35 -1.02 11.21
N ALA A 106 6.42 -1.73 12.36
CA ALA A 106 6.21 -3.18 12.40
C ALA A 106 4.81 -3.60 11.93
N GLU A 107 3.80 -2.77 12.22
CA GLU A 107 2.43 -3.02 11.79
C GLU A 107 2.32 -2.95 10.27
N PHE A 108 3.03 -2.01 9.65
CA PHE A 108 3.06 -1.89 8.20
C PHE A 108 3.76 -3.07 7.54
N VAL A 109 4.88 -3.51 8.11
CA VAL A 109 5.61 -4.69 7.63
C VAL A 109 4.70 -5.92 7.66
N ALA A 110 3.99 -6.12 8.77
CA ALA A 110 3.04 -7.22 8.90
C ALA A 110 1.94 -7.13 7.84
N PHE A 111 1.39 -5.95 7.61
CA PHE A 111 0.36 -5.74 6.59
C PHE A 111 0.86 -6.11 5.18
N LEU A 112 2.08 -5.70 4.83
CA LEU A 112 2.63 -5.97 3.49
C LEU A 112 2.94 -7.44 3.27
N LYS A 113 3.42 -8.13 4.31
CA LYS A 113 3.79 -9.55 4.21
C LYS A 113 2.59 -10.50 4.25
N GLU A 114 1.46 -10.03 4.74
CA GLU A 114 0.26 -10.84 4.89
C GLU A 114 -0.44 -10.98 3.54
N GLY A 115 -0.54 -12.21 3.07
CA GLY A 115 -1.39 -12.54 1.93
C GLY A 115 -2.80 -12.82 2.43
N ASP A 116 -3.72 -12.89 1.52
CA ASP A 116 -5.13 -13.07 1.87
C ASP A 116 -5.60 -14.49 1.59
#